data_e7d1feb825d423f3a6d6a567341198bb
#
_entry.id   e7d1feb825d423f3a6d6a567341198bb
#
_cell.length_a   1.000
_cell.length_b   1.000
_cell.length_c   1.000
_cell.angle_alpha   90.00
_cell.angle_beta   90.00
_cell.angle_gamma   90.00
#
_symmetry.space_group_name_H-M   'P 1'
#
loop_
_entity.id
_entity.type
_entity.pdbx_description
1 polymer ?
#
loop_
_entity_poly.entity_id
_entity_poly.type
_entity_poly.pdbx_seq_one_letter_code
_entity_poly.pdbx_strand_id
1 'polypeptide(L)'
;GTVEVRAGETVTIPTPTVPGLTCTVTEQDAQVPAATVATTYFVNGQPAGTQVPTNAKFLSSSDYTTRVGKFTVSKKITADIPTGRNDFPFTYTCQPAYDGAFAPVDQTLTITSTSAESIDLPLGTTCTVTEQDAPVAGYTWNAPASQSVTVGGSVLFENVYKRQTAQFGIANTVRVWEPLRNGTINFTYECVDPAHTKITGTLAVSGNGQQAIAPEKLPVGTLCTVYENAQDAQRTGFRHYAPEAFTFTVGEKDVNKVIGFNQTSTYVP
;
A
#
# COMPACT_ATOMS: atom_id res chain seq x y z
N GLY A 1 -41.44 -14.03 -39.25
CA GLY A 1 -41.45 -14.97 -38.15
C GLY A 1 -40.07 -15.07 -37.53
N THR A 2 -39.99 -15.61 -36.31
CA THR A 2 -38.75 -15.86 -35.57
C THR A 2 -38.67 -17.35 -35.27
N VAL A 3 -37.50 -17.90 -35.32
CA VAL A 3 -37.21 -19.30 -34.92
C VAL A 3 -35.99 -19.29 -34.05
N GLU A 4 -36.01 -20.05 -32.97
CA GLU A 4 -34.86 -20.27 -32.06
C GLU A 4 -34.09 -21.49 -32.54
N VAL A 5 -32.76 -21.35 -32.65
CA VAL A 5 -31.86 -22.42 -33.05
C VAL A 5 -30.66 -22.40 -32.11
N ARG A 6 -30.34 -23.53 -31.48
CA ARG A 6 -29.14 -23.67 -30.67
C ARG A 6 -27.92 -23.99 -31.53
N ALA A 7 -26.75 -23.68 -31.04
CA ALA A 7 -25.50 -24.01 -31.70
C ALA A 7 -25.46 -25.49 -32.11
N GLY A 8 -25.23 -25.78 -33.40
CA GLY A 8 -25.20 -27.13 -33.95
C GLY A 8 -26.59 -27.73 -34.30
N GLU A 9 -27.69 -27.08 -33.95
CA GLU A 9 -29.02 -27.54 -34.33
C GLU A 9 -29.43 -27.08 -35.72
N THR A 10 -30.36 -27.81 -36.33
CA THR A 10 -31.00 -27.46 -37.61
C THR A 10 -32.49 -27.43 -37.42
N VAL A 11 -33.14 -26.35 -37.81
CA VAL A 11 -34.61 -26.22 -37.77
C VAL A 11 -35.11 -26.01 -39.20
N THR A 12 -36.17 -26.74 -39.54
CA THR A 12 -36.89 -26.57 -40.82
C THR A 12 -37.98 -25.55 -40.65
N ILE A 13 -37.91 -24.46 -41.42
CA ILE A 13 -38.93 -23.41 -41.44
C ILE A 13 -39.93 -23.78 -42.54
N PRO A 14 -41.22 -24.03 -42.23
CA PRO A 14 -42.21 -24.22 -43.25
C PRO A 14 -42.38 -22.99 -44.09
N THR A 15 -42.09 -23.09 -45.37
CA THR A 15 -42.24 -21.98 -46.33
C THR A 15 -43.37 -22.29 -47.26
N PRO A 16 -44.15 -21.28 -47.73
CA PRO A 16 -45.14 -21.50 -48.78
C PRO A 16 -44.42 -21.99 -50.06
N THR A 17 -45.03 -23.00 -50.70
CA THR A 17 -44.52 -23.58 -51.97
C THR A 17 -44.73 -22.64 -53.16
N VAL A 18 -44.28 -21.42 -53.08
CA VAL A 18 -44.36 -20.45 -54.20
C VAL A 18 -43.01 -20.49 -54.92
N PRO A 19 -42.97 -20.87 -56.20
CA PRO A 19 -41.74 -20.84 -56.99
C PRO A 19 -41.12 -19.43 -57.06
N GLY A 20 -39.82 -19.33 -56.81
CA GLY A 20 -39.06 -18.06 -56.85
C GLY A 20 -39.19 -17.18 -55.61
N LEU A 21 -39.87 -17.63 -54.55
CA LEU A 21 -39.89 -16.90 -53.27
C LEU A 21 -38.50 -16.90 -52.60
N THR A 22 -38.09 -15.71 -52.17
CA THR A 22 -36.85 -15.50 -51.39
C THR A 22 -37.20 -14.92 -50.04
N CYS A 23 -36.64 -15.46 -48.98
CA CYS A 23 -36.79 -14.97 -47.62
C CYS A 23 -35.52 -14.24 -47.16
N THR A 24 -35.67 -13.18 -46.40
CA THR A 24 -34.57 -12.55 -45.70
C THR A 24 -34.42 -13.22 -44.32
N VAL A 25 -33.26 -13.78 -44.04
CA VAL A 25 -32.95 -14.42 -42.75
C VAL A 25 -31.77 -13.68 -42.10
N THR A 26 -31.93 -13.26 -40.86
CA THR A 26 -30.89 -12.61 -40.08
C THR A 26 -30.81 -13.24 -38.72
N GLU A 27 -29.62 -13.39 -38.20
CA GLU A 27 -29.38 -13.76 -36.81
C GLU A 27 -29.67 -12.56 -35.91
N GLN A 28 -30.36 -12.77 -34.82
CA GLN A 28 -30.60 -11.79 -33.76
C GLN A 28 -29.92 -12.25 -32.50
N ASP A 29 -29.63 -11.31 -31.60
CA ASP A 29 -29.09 -11.55 -30.28
C ASP A 29 -27.74 -12.32 -30.23
N ALA A 30 -26.95 -12.21 -31.30
CA ALA A 30 -25.60 -12.78 -31.35
C ALA A 30 -24.59 -12.07 -30.45
N GLN A 31 -25.01 -11.06 -29.68
CA GLN A 31 -24.14 -10.26 -28.85
C GLN A 31 -23.73 -11.01 -27.57
N VAL A 32 -22.45 -11.16 -27.37
CA VAL A 32 -21.85 -11.68 -26.11
C VAL A 32 -21.14 -10.53 -25.42
N PRO A 33 -21.41 -10.29 -24.13
CA PRO A 33 -20.66 -9.30 -23.36
C PRO A 33 -19.14 -9.54 -23.49
N ALA A 34 -18.38 -8.45 -23.62
CA ALA A 34 -16.92 -8.50 -23.74
C ALA A 34 -16.37 -9.22 -25.00
N ALA A 35 -17.19 -9.43 -26.03
CA ALA A 35 -16.74 -9.95 -27.31
C ALA A 35 -17.21 -9.05 -28.47
N THR A 36 -16.47 -9.09 -29.57
CA THR A 36 -16.96 -8.70 -30.89
C THR A 36 -17.40 -9.94 -31.62
N VAL A 37 -18.46 -9.85 -32.38
CA VAL A 37 -18.98 -10.94 -33.20
C VAL A 37 -18.89 -10.58 -34.70
N ALA A 38 -18.39 -11.52 -35.48
CA ALA A 38 -18.43 -11.47 -36.95
C ALA A 38 -19.30 -12.62 -37.43
N THR A 39 -20.45 -12.30 -38.00
CA THR A 39 -21.40 -13.31 -38.49
C THR A 39 -21.27 -13.45 -40.02
N THR A 40 -21.07 -14.66 -40.48
CA THR A 40 -21.02 -15.04 -41.87
C THR A 40 -22.21 -15.96 -42.23
N TYR A 41 -22.87 -15.66 -43.32
CA TYR A 41 -24.00 -16.45 -43.78
C TYR A 41 -23.59 -17.31 -44.96
N PHE A 42 -24.19 -18.50 -45.02
CA PHE A 42 -24.00 -19.45 -46.12
C PHE A 42 -25.34 -19.95 -46.61
N VAL A 43 -25.51 -20.02 -47.94
CA VAL A 43 -26.67 -20.66 -48.58
C VAL A 43 -26.15 -21.83 -49.41
N ASN A 44 -26.67 -23.02 -49.12
CA ASN A 44 -26.24 -24.29 -49.73
C ASN A 44 -24.71 -24.51 -49.64
N GLY A 45 -24.09 -24.07 -48.56
CA GLY A 45 -22.67 -24.21 -48.32
C GLY A 45 -21.76 -23.16 -48.99
N GLN A 46 -22.30 -22.20 -49.69
CA GLN A 46 -21.55 -21.12 -50.30
C GLN A 46 -21.75 -19.81 -49.51
N PRO A 47 -20.71 -19.00 -49.32
CA PRO A 47 -20.85 -17.68 -48.70
C PRO A 47 -21.93 -16.86 -49.42
N ALA A 48 -22.86 -16.29 -48.69
CA ALA A 48 -23.99 -15.56 -49.21
C ALA A 48 -24.43 -14.45 -48.26
N GLY A 49 -25.33 -13.57 -48.69
CA GLY A 49 -26.00 -12.63 -47.82
C GLY A 49 -27.20 -13.25 -47.10
N THR A 50 -28.09 -12.39 -46.64
CA THR A 50 -29.28 -12.76 -45.86
C THR A 50 -30.46 -13.25 -46.70
N GLN A 51 -30.33 -13.25 -48.04
CA GLN A 51 -31.39 -13.66 -48.97
C GLN A 51 -31.30 -15.18 -49.19
N VAL A 52 -32.35 -15.88 -48.82
CA VAL A 52 -32.41 -17.35 -48.84
C VAL A 52 -33.56 -17.79 -49.76
N PRO A 53 -33.27 -18.45 -50.88
CA PRO A 53 -34.31 -19.03 -51.72
C PRO A 53 -35.10 -20.13 -50.98
N THR A 54 -36.34 -20.36 -51.35
CA THR A 54 -37.11 -21.51 -50.86
C THR A 54 -36.38 -22.81 -51.21
N ASN A 55 -36.41 -23.79 -50.30
CA ASN A 55 -35.71 -25.07 -50.38
C ASN A 55 -34.18 -24.97 -50.29
N ALA A 56 -33.61 -23.84 -49.91
CA ALA A 56 -32.20 -23.72 -49.64
C ALA A 56 -31.88 -24.03 -48.16
N LYS A 57 -30.67 -24.54 -47.93
CA LYS A 57 -30.13 -24.66 -46.58
C LYS A 57 -29.41 -23.35 -46.25
N PHE A 58 -29.84 -22.72 -45.16
CA PHE A 58 -29.19 -21.53 -44.61
C PHE A 58 -28.35 -21.92 -43.38
N LEU A 59 -27.14 -21.38 -43.29
CA LEU A 59 -26.27 -21.50 -42.13
C LEU A 59 -25.78 -20.12 -41.72
N SER A 60 -25.89 -19.81 -40.46
CA SER A 60 -25.19 -18.68 -39.83
C SER A 60 -24.00 -19.21 -39.04
N SER A 61 -22.86 -18.60 -39.22
CA SER A 61 -21.64 -18.87 -38.44
C SER A 61 -21.18 -17.59 -37.79
N SER A 62 -21.09 -17.60 -36.47
CA SER A 62 -20.69 -16.42 -35.71
C SER A 62 -19.36 -16.67 -35.02
N ASP A 63 -18.33 -15.91 -35.39
CA ASP A 63 -17.01 -15.93 -34.81
C ASP A 63 -16.92 -14.85 -33.73
N TYR A 64 -16.57 -15.25 -32.51
CA TYR A 64 -16.43 -14.36 -31.36
C TYR A 64 -14.97 -14.08 -31.05
N THR A 65 -14.61 -12.80 -31.00
CA THR A 65 -13.29 -12.35 -30.56
C THR A 65 -13.42 -11.63 -29.23
N THR A 66 -12.76 -12.13 -28.21
CA THR A 66 -12.77 -11.53 -26.86
C THR A 66 -12.14 -10.14 -26.89
N ARG A 67 -12.85 -9.15 -26.38
CA ARG A 67 -12.33 -7.81 -26.16
C ARG A 67 -11.59 -7.79 -24.82
N VAL A 68 -10.35 -7.32 -24.83
CA VAL A 68 -9.51 -7.24 -23.64
C VAL A 68 -9.20 -5.81 -23.26
N GLY A 69 -8.80 -5.61 -22.03
CA GLY A 69 -8.34 -4.34 -21.48
C GLY A 69 -7.59 -4.58 -20.19
N LYS A 70 -7.19 -3.52 -19.53
CA LYS A 70 -6.48 -3.52 -18.26
C LYS A 70 -7.24 -2.72 -17.21
N PHE A 71 -6.94 -2.95 -15.95
CA PHE A 71 -7.26 -2.02 -14.87
C PHE A 71 -5.98 -1.39 -14.33
N THR A 72 -6.12 -0.24 -13.69
CA THR A 72 -4.99 0.51 -13.10
C THR A 72 -5.06 0.47 -11.58
N VAL A 73 -3.94 0.15 -10.94
CA VAL A 73 -3.75 0.31 -9.49
C VAL A 73 -2.87 1.51 -9.25
N SER A 74 -3.36 2.47 -8.50
CA SER A 74 -2.65 3.70 -8.13
C SER A 74 -2.26 3.68 -6.65
N LYS A 75 -1.13 4.32 -6.32
CA LYS A 75 -0.58 4.38 -4.99
C LYS A 75 -0.41 5.81 -4.53
N LYS A 76 -0.88 6.12 -3.30
CA LYS A 76 -0.61 7.36 -2.58
C LYS A 76 0.06 7.04 -1.25
N ILE A 77 1.07 7.82 -0.89
CA ILE A 77 1.79 7.71 0.38
C ILE A 77 1.62 9.00 1.14
N THR A 78 1.21 8.89 2.40
CA THR A 78 1.19 9.98 3.37
C THR A 78 2.09 9.58 4.55
N ALA A 79 3.10 10.40 4.85
CA ALA A 79 4.04 10.15 5.93
C ALA A 79 4.48 11.46 6.58
N ASP A 80 4.72 11.43 7.90
CA ASP A 80 5.26 12.59 8.65
C ASP A 80 6.67 12.96 8.18
N ILE A 81 7.47 11.94 7.84
CA ILE A 81 8.81 12.07 7.28
C ILE A 81 8.92 11.08 6.10
N PRO A 82 9.62 11.41 5.01
CA PRO A 82 9.80 10.49 3.89
C PRO A 82 10.32 9.12 4.34
N THR A 83 9.63 8.05 3.93
CA THR A 83 9.97 6.69 4.34
C THR A 83 11.13 6.09 3.56
N GLY A 84 11.45 6.64 2.38
CA GLY A 84 12.41 6.08 1.44
C GLY A 84 11.91 4.83 0.69
N ARG A 85 10.71 4.33 1.01
CA ARG A 85 10.12 3.18 0.32
C ARG A 85 9.49 3.62 -1.01
N ASN A 86 9.81 2.91 -2.08
CA ASN A 86 9.35 3.19 -3.44
C ASN A 86 8.82 1.96 -4.19
N ASP A 87 8.72 0.80 -3.53
CA ASP A 87 8.21 -0.45 -4.10
C ASP A 87 7.03 -0.97 -3.27
N PHE A 88 5.91 -1.24 -3.93
CA PHE A 88 4.68 -1.73 -3.31
C PHE A 88 4.15 -2.91 -4.10
N PRO A 89 4.28 -4.15 -3.56
CA PRO A 89 3.76 -5.35 -4.18
C PRO A 89 2.27 -5.50 -3.91
N PHE A 90 1.55 -5.94 -4.93
CA PHE A 90 0.13 -6.27 -4.88
C PHE A 90 -0.11 -7.67 -5.43
N THR A 91 -1.12 -8.33 -4.92
CA THR A 91 -1.73 -9.49 -5.53
C THR A 91 -3.13 -9.14 -6.00
N TYR A 92 -3.60 -9.80 -7.05
CA TYR A 92 -4.99 -9.68 -7.44
C TYR A 92 -5.52 -11.02 -7.95
N THR A 93 -6.77 -11.30 -7.60
CA THR A 93 -7.51 -12.49 -8.03
C THR A 93 -8.70 -12.03 -8.87
N CYS A 94 -8.81 -12.54 -10.08
CA CYS A 94 -9.84 -12.14 -11.03
C CYS A 94 -10.88 -13.24 -11.24
N GLN A 95 -12.14 -12.84 -11.33
CA GLN A 95 -13.26 -13.68 -11.70
C GLN A 95 -13.74 -13.32 -13.10
N PRO A 96 -14.08 -14.30 -13.95
CA PRO A 96 -14.53 -14.03 -15.30
C PRO A 96 -15.86 -13.27 -15.29
N ALA A 97 -16.09 -12.48 -16.34
CA ALA A 97 -17.35 -11.76 -16.53
C ALA A 97 -18.54 -12.67 -16.83
N TYR A 98 -18.27 -13.87 -17.35
CA TYR A 98 -19.27 -14.89 -17.69
C TYR A 98 -18.62 -16.29 -17.68
N ASP A 99 -19.42 -17.31 -17.53
CA ASP A 99 -18.93 -18.70 -17.48
C ASP A 99 -18.16 -19.08 -18.77
N GLY A 100 -16.98 -19.67 -18.59
CA GLY A 100 -16.14 -20.12 -19.70
C GLY A 100 -15.29 -19.04 -20.35
N ALA A 101 -15.35 -17.77 -19.91
CA ALA A 101 -14.50 -16.71 -20.45
C ALA A 101 -13.01 -16.98 -20.23
N PHE A 102 -12.65 -17.45 -19.05
CA PHE A 102 -11.31 -17.93 -18.65
C PHE A 102 -11.40 -18.56 -17.26
N ALA A 103 -10.37 -19.30 -16.85
CA ALA A 103 -10.26 -19.74 -15.45
C ALA A 103 -9.89 -18.57 -14.55
N PRO A 104 -10.33 -18.53 -13.25
CA PRO A 104 -9.86 -17.55 -12.29
C PRO A 104 -8.33 -17.49 -12.28
N VAL A 105 -7.78 -16.29 -12.23
CA VAL A 105 -6.32 -16.09 -12.24
C VAL A 105 -5.86 -15.31 -11.03
N ASP A 106 -4.79 -15.78 -10.43
CA ASP A 106 -4.04 -15.09 -9.39
C ASP A 106 -2.78 -14.51 -10.01
N GLN A 107 -2.58 -13.20 -9.85
CA GLN A 107 -1.48 -12.47 -10.42
C GLN A 107 -0.87 -11.50 -9.41
N THR A 108 0.33 -11.04 -9.71
CA THR A 108 1.04 -10.04 -8.94
C THR A 108 1.35 -8.82 -9.80
N LEU A 109 1.42 -7.66 -9.18
CA LEU A 109 1.97 -6.45 -9.78
C LEU A 109 2.75 -5.67 -8.72
N THR A 110 3.73 -4.89 -9.16
CA THR A 110 4.51 -4.03 -8.25
C THR A 110 4.45 -2.59 -8.76
N ILE A 111 4.09 -1.66 -7.87
CA ILE A 111 4.14 -0.23 -8.16
C ILE A 111 5.49 0.30 -7.68
N THR A 112 6.26 0.87 -8.61
CA THR A 112 7.56 1.51 -8.33
C THR A 112 7.53 3.03 -8.55
N SER A 113 6.38 3.55 -8.99
CA SER A 113 6.12 4.99 -9.19
C SER A 113 4.80 5.39 -8.52
N THR A 114 3.82 5.79 -9.30
CA THR A 114 2.49 6.20 -8.81
C THR A 114 1.39 5.19 -9.15
N SER A 115 1.59 4.36 -10.17
CA SER A 115 0.62 3.37 -10.62
C SER A 115 1.28 2.24 -11.41
N ALA A 116 0.53 1.13 -11.53
CA ALA A 116 0.84 0.01 -12.42
C ALA A 116 -0.47 -0.53 -13.03
N GLU A 117 -0.34 -1.20 -14.16
CA GLU A 117 -1.47 -1.84 -14.87
C GLU A 117 -1.44 -3.35 -14.71
N SER A 118 -2.63 -3.97 -14.77
CA SER A 118 -2.77 -5.42 -14.87
C SER A 118 -2.27 -5.96 -16.21
N ILE A 119 -2.25 -7.28 -16.35
CA ILE A 119 -2.21 -7.95 -17.65
C ILE A 119 -3.49 -7.66 -18.43
N ASP A 120 -3.51 -7.98 -19.73
CA ASP A 120 -4.73 -7.94 -20.52
C ASP A 120 -5.73 -9.00 -20.04
N LEU A 121 -6.94 -8.56 -19.75
CA LEU A 121 -8.05 -9.38 -19.24
C LEU A 121 -9.31 -9.11 -20.05
N PRO A 122 -10.23 -10.07 -20.21
CA PRO A 122 -11.52 -9.84 -20.86
C PRO A 122 -12.28 -8.68 -20.21
N LEU A 123 -12.92 -7.83 -21.03
CA LEU A 123 -13.77 -6.75 -20.52
C LEU A 123 -14.89 -7.32 -19.64
N GLY A 124 -15.26 -6.56 -18.60
CA GLY A 124 -16.27 -7.00 -17.62
C GLY A 124 -15.71 -7.93 -16.51
N THR A 125 -14.46 -8.40 -16.64
CA THR A 125 -13.78 -9.13 -15.55
C THR A 125 -13.68 -8.26 -14.33
N THR A 126 -13.97 -8.83 -13.15
CA THR A 126 -13.83 -8.18 -11.86
C THR A 126 -12.70 -8.82 -11.08
N CYS A 127 -11.79 -8.01 -10.57
CA CYS A 127 -10.65 -8.45 -9.79
C CYS A 127 -10.69 -7.87 -8.38
N THR A 128 -10.28 -8.66 -7.39
CA THR A 128 -10.00 -8.20 -6.03
C THR A 128 -8.50 -7.97 -5.91
N VAL A 129 -8.11 -6.74 -5.62
CA VAL A 129 -6.72 -6.31 -5.47
C VAL A 129 -6.39 -6.16 -4.00
N THR A 130 -5.25 -6.69 -3.57
CA THR A 130 -4.77 -6.65 -2.18
C THR A 130 -3.31 -6.19 -2.17
N GLU A 131 -3.02 -5.14 -1.39
CA GLU A 131 -1.64 -4.74 -1.14
C GLU A 131 -0.98 -5.75 -0.20
N GLN A 132 0.22 -6.16 -0.54
CA GLN A 132 1.05 -6.99 0.34
C GLN A 132 1.71 -6.14 1.41
N ASP A 133 2.20 -6.78 2.48
CA ASP A 133 2.81 -6.08 3.61
C ASP A 133 3.90 -5.10 3.16
N ALA A 134 3.75 -3.86 3.59
CA ALA A 134 4.66 -2.77 3.27
C ALA A 134 5.18 -2.04 4.52
N PRO A 135 5.72 -2.74 5.55
CA PRO A 135 6.25 -2.10 6.74
C PRO A 135 7.49 -1.27 6.40
N VAL A 136 7.67 -0.18 7.14
CA VAL A 136 8.87 0.66 7.09
C VAL A 136 9.43 0.80 8.50
N ALA A 137 10.72 0.54 8.66
CA ALA A 137 11.39 0.61 9.95
C ALA A 137 11.23 2.01 10.59
N GLY A 138 10.87 2.04 11.87
CA GLY A 138 10.60 3.27 12.61
C GLY A 138 9.27 3.95 12.33
N TYR A 139 8.36 3.29 11.61
CA TYR A 139 6.99 3.78 11.37
C TYR A 139 5.93 2.79 11.81
N THR A 140 4.79 3.29 12.22
CA THR A 140 3.54 2.52 12.23
C THR A 140 2.89 2.61 10.86
N TRP A 141 2.30 1.53 10.40
CA TRP A 141 1.57 1.43 9.16
C TRP A 141 0.35 0.53 9.32
N ASN A 142 -0.74 0.89 8.68
CA ASN A 142 -1.94 0.06 8.59
C ASN A 142 -2.15 -0.36 7.15
N ALA A 143 -2.26 -1.67 6.91
CA ALA A 143 -2.59 -2.20 5.60
C ALA A 143 -3.95 -1.66 5.14
N PRO A 144 -4.05 -1.09 3.93
CA PRO A 144 -5.34 -0.74 3.36
C PRO A 144 -6.15 -2.01 3.06
N ALA A 145 -7.47 -1.90 3.14
CA ALA A 145 -8.36 -3.00 2.78
C ALA A 145 -8.24 -3.36 1.28
N SER A 146 -8.48 -4.62 0.95
CA SER A 146 -8.60 -5.06 -0.43
C SER A 146 -9.71 -4.31 -1.16
N GLN A 147 -9.52 -4.03 -2.45
CA GLN A 147 -10.46 -3.29 -3.28
C GLN A 147 -10.85 -4.10 -4.52
N SER A 148 -12.09 -3.93 -4.93
CA SER A 148 -12.60 -4.57 -6.15
C SER A 148 -12.54 -3.59 -7.32
N VAL A 149 -12.12 -4.07 -8.49
CA VAL A 149 -12.03 -3.28 -9.72
C VAL A 149 -12.48 -4.12 -10.92
N THR A 150 -13.21 -3.49 -11.84
CA THR A 150 -13.55 -4.09 -13.13
C THR A 150 -12.54 -3.62 -14.19
N VAL A 151 -12.21 -4.49 -15.14
CA VAL A 151 -11.33 -4.17 -16.27
C VAL A 151 -11.80 -2.91 -16.99
N GLY A 152 -10.87 -1.98 -17.24
CA GLY A 152 -11.13 -0.62 -17.72
C GLY A 152 -11.26 0.42 -16.60
N GLY A 153 -11.34 -0.01 -15.34
CA GLY A 153 -11.41 0.85 -14.16
C GLY A 153 -10.07 1.09 -13.48
N SER A 154 -10.13 1.76 -12.33
CA SER A 154 -8.95 2.01 -11.49
C SER A 154 -9.28 1.94 -10.00
N VAL A 155 -8.30 1.61 -9.17
CA VAL A 155 -8.36 1.66 -7.72
C VAL A 155 -7.16 2.43 -7.15
N LEU A 156 -7.38 3.09 -6.01
CA LEU A 156 -6.34 3.84 -5.30
C LEU A 156 -6.12 3.25 -3.92
N PHE A 157 -4.87 2.89 -3.63
CA PHE A 157 -4.43 2.49 -2.30
C PHE A 157 -3.64 3.62 -1.65
N GLU A 158 -4.03 4.01 -0.45
CA GLU A 158 -3.33 5.02 0.34
C GLU A 158 -2.69 4.38 1.56
N ASN A 159 -1.36 4.51 1.69
CA ASN A 159 -0.63 4.13 2.89
C ASN A 159 -0.33 5.36 3.74
N VAL A 160 -0.71 5.27 5.01
CA VAL A 160 -0.42 6.29 6.00
C VAL A 160 0.65 5.74 6.94
N TYR A 161 1.84 6.35 6.92
CA TYR A 161 2.95 6.04 7.80
C TYR A 161 3.10 7.13 8.85
N LYS A 162 3.12 6.73 10.12
CA LYS A 162 3.39 7.63 11.24
C LYS A 162 4.70 7.23 11.90
N ARG A 163 5.60 8.20 12.06
CA ARG A 163 6.89 7.96 12.72
C ARG A 163 6.67 7.54 14.16
N GLN A 164 7.34 6.47 14.57
CA GLN A 164 7.38 6.03 15.97
C GLN A 164 8.28 6.95 16.77
N THR A 165 7.94 7.19 18.04
CA THR A 165 8.65 8.13 18.90
C THR A 165 8.89 7.53 20.28
N ALA A 166 9.91 8.05 20.98
CA ALA A 166 10.17 7.79 22.40
C ALA A 166 10.61 9.08 23.11
N GLN A 167 10.60 9.06 24.43
CA GLN A 167 11.21 10.09 25.27
C GLN A 167 12.45 9.52 25.96
N PHE A 168 13.32 10.38 26.47
CA PHE A 168 14.41 9.96 27.31
C PHE A 168 14.42 10.71 28.63
N GLY A 169 15.06 10.13 29.64
CA GLY A 169 15.24 10.74 30.95
C GLY A 169 16.66 10.50 31.48
N ILE A 170 17.13 11.42 32.26
CA ILE A 170 18.41 11.33 32.97
C ILE A 170 18.15 11.21 34.47
N ALA A 171 18.72 10.19 35.09
CA ALA A 171 18.87 10.09 36.53
C ALA A 171 20.35 10.35 36.89
N ASN A 172 20.63 11.16 37.89
CA ASN A 172 21.99 11.43 38.32
C ASN A 172 22.28 10.93 39.72
N THR A 173 23.36 10.18 39.86
CA THR A 173 23.90 9.78 41.15
C THR A 173 25.02 10.74 41.55
N VAL A 174 24.85 11.46 42.62
CA VAL A 174 25.85 12.37 43.12
C VAL A 174 26.73 11.66 44.17
N ARG A 175 28.02 11.48 43.84
CA ARG A 175 29.01 10.94 44.76
C ARG A 175 29.74 12.07 45.44
N VAL A 176 29.37 12.31 46.68
CA VAL A 176 29.95 13.39 47.48
C VAL A 176 29.73 13.07 48.97
N TRP A 177 30.58 13.70 49.82
CA TRP A 177 30.36 13.69 51.25
C TRP A 177 29.23 14.68 51.61
N GLU A 178 28.16 14.17 52.14
CA GLU A 178 26.86 14.70 52.57
C GLU A 178 26.40 16.06 52.00
N PRO A 179 26.32 17.23 52.30
CA PRO A 179 25.22 18.14 52.04
C PRO A 179 24.90 18.43 50.56
N LEU A 180 25.72 18.00 49.60
CA LEU A 180 25.50 18.28 48.16
C LEU A 180 24.60 17.26 47.43
N ARG A 181 24.19 16.18 48.09
CA ARG A 181 23.37 15.13 47.48
C ARG A 181 22.02 15.61 46.95
N ASN A 182 21.49 16.70 47.51
CA ASN A 182 20.16 17.22 47.17
C ASN A 182 20.21 18.44 46.23
N GLY A 183 21.38 18.76 45.69
CA GLY A 183 21.52 19.85 44.73
C GLY A 183 20.95 19.53 43.36
N THR A 184 20.58 20.55 42.62
CA THR A 184 20.17 20.43 41.19
C THR A 184 21.41 20.44 40.32
N ILE A 185 21.46 19.54 39.34
CA ILE A 185 22.49 19.46 38.31
C ILE A 185 21.80 19.53 36.95
N ASN A 186 22.25 20.42 36.10
CA ASN A 186 21.70 20.60 34.76
C ASN A 186 22.49 19.77 33.75
N PHE A 187 21.73 19.15 32.84
CA PHE A 187 22.24 18.41 31.69
C PHE A 187 21.71 19.10 30.43
N THR A 188 22.58 19.37 29.49
CA THR A 188 22.19 19.86 28.16
C THR A 188 22.16 18.69 27.18
N TYR A 189 21.22 18.70 26.25
CA TYR A 189 21.16 17.72 25.17
C TYR A 189 21.08 18.38 23.81
N GLU A 190 21.68 17.72 22.85
CA GLU A 190 21.61 18.04 21.43
C GLU A 190 21.22 16.78 20.68
N CYS A 191 20.11 16.83 19.95
CA CYS A 191 19.59 15.75 19.15
C CYS A 191 19.46 16.17 17.69
N VAL A 192 19.70 15.24 16.78
CA VAL A 192 19.44 15.41 15.34
C VAL A 192 18.53 14.31 14.88
N ASP A 193 17.36 14.66 14.40
CA ASP A 193 16.38 13.69 13.91
C ASP A 193 16.74 13.19 12.49
N PRO A 194 16.07 12.14 12.00
CA PRO A 194 16.32 11.64 10.64
C PRO A 194 15.98 12.62 9.52
N ALA A 195 15.23 13.69 9.81
CA ALA A 195 14.97 14.79 8.86
C ALA A 195 16.03 15.91 8.97
N HIS A 196 17.11 15.67 9.75
CA HIS A 196 18.18 16.65 10.03
C HIS A 196 17.73 17.88 10.83
N THR A 197 16.62 17.77 11.55
CA THR A 197 16.15 18.83 12.46
C THR A 197 16.95 18.75 13.76
N LYS A 198 17.53 19.88 14.18
CA LYS A 198 18.24 20.00 15.45
C LYS A 198 17.24 20.28 16.58
N ILE A 199 17.30 19.47 17.63
CA ILE A 199 16.50 19.59 18.86
C ILE A 199 17.47 19.75 20.02
N THR A 200 17.31 20.81 20.81
CA THR A 200 18.18 21.09 21.95
C THR A 200 17.36 21.43 23.17
N GLY A 201 17.88 21.11 24.34
CA GLY A 201 17.23 21.46 25.59
C GLY A 201 18.12 21.23 26.79
N THR A 202 17.56 21.51 27.98
CA THR A 202 18.21 21.30 29.26
C THR A 202 17.29 20.54 30.20
N LEU A 203 17.85 19.57 30.94
CA LEU A 203 17.18 18.82 32.00
C LEU A 203 17.80 19.16 33.34
N ALA A 204 16.97 19.61 34.28
CA ALA A 204 17.37 19.85 35.66
C ALA A 204 17.06 18.61 36.50
N VAL A 205 18.08 17.89 36.93
CA VAL A 205 17.97 16.72 37.81
C VAL A 205 18.18 17.18 39.25
N SER A 206 17.14 17.14 40.08
CA SER A 206 17.18 17.56 41.47
C SER A 206 17.26 16.37 42.41
N GLY A 207 18.31 16.34 43.24
CA GLY A 207 18.52 15.27 44.22
C GLY A 207 19.20 14.03 43.64
N ASN A 208 19.73 13.23 44.53
CA ASN A 208 20.46 12.02 44.20
C ASN A 208 19.53 10.89 43.75
N GLY A 209 19.74 10.37 42.57
CA GLY A 209 18.93 9.30 41.98
C GLY A 209 17.56 9.72 41.44
N GLN A 210 17.23 11.01 41.45
CA GLN A 210 16.02 11.52 40.84
C GLN A 210 16.18 11.56 39.32
N GLN A 211 15.07 11.42 38.60
CA GLN A 211 15.03 11.43 37.13
C GLN A 211 14.33 12.69 36.62
N ALA A 212 14.90 13.34 35.59
CA ALA A 212 14.24 14.34 34.78
C ALA A 212 14.02 13.76 33.38
N ILE A 213 12.84 14.00 32.81
CA ILE A 213 12.42 13.48 31.50
C ILE A 213 12.41 14.64 30.50
N ALA A 214 13.00 14.45 29.32
CA ALA A 214 12.91 15.40 28.22
C ALA A 214 11.43 15.54 27.77
N PRO A 215 10.93 16.76 27.59
CA PRO A 215 9.54 16.98 27.22
C PRO A 215 9.25 16.51 25.79
N GLU A 216 10.25 16.49 24.91
CA GLU A 216 10.10 16.17 23.50
C GLU A 216 9.95 14.67 23.29
N LYS A 217 9.05 14.32 22.34
CA LYS A 217 8.96 12.98 21.75
C LYS A 217 9.89 12.91 20.56
N LEU A 218 10.96 12.14 20.68
CA LEU A 218 11.99 11.99 19.66
C LEU A 218 11.65 10.88 18.68
N PRO A 219 11.68 11.13 17.36
CA PRO A 219 11.50 10.10 16.35
C PRO A 219 12.52 8.95 16.46
N VAL A 220 12.11 7.72 16.14
CA VAL A 220 13.05 6.61 15.98
C VAL A 220 14.13 6.97 14.97
N GLY A 221 15.38 6.66 15.29
CA GLY A 221 16.55 7.04 14.50
C GLY A 221 17.16 8.42 14.88
N THR A 222 16.56 9.17 15.83
CA THR A 222 17.16 10.41 16.34
C THR A 222 18.45 10.10 17.10
N LEU A 223 19.53 10.76 16.74
CA LEU A 223 20.82 10.71 17.42
C LEU A 223 20.91 11.84 18.43
N CYS A 224 21.14 11.51 19.71
CA CYS A 224 21.26 12.49 20.80
C CYS A 224 22.59 12.38 21.50
N THR A 225 23.13 13.52 21.91
CA THR A 225 24.24 13.63 22.84
C THR A 225 23.80 14.43 24.06
N VAL A 226 24.05 13.89 25.27
CA VAL A 226 23.72 14.51 26.54
C VAL A 226 25.01 14.73 27.34
N TYR A 227 25.15 15.89 27.90
CA TYR A 227 26.31 16.24 28.73
C TYR A 227 25.89 17.08 29.93
N GLU A 228 26.64 16.91 31.05
CA GLU A 228 26.46 17.71 32.25
C GLU A 228 26.98 19.13 32.02
N ASN A 229 26.19 20.14 32.44
CA ASN A 229 26.67 21.50 32.44
C ASN A 229 27.66 21.75 33.55
N ALA A 230 28.94 21.69 33.23
CA ALA A 230 30.03 21.78 34.21
C ALA A 230 30.03 23.10 34.99
N GLN A 231 29.53 24.21 34.43
CA GLN A 231 29.48 25.50 35.13
C GLN A 231 28.40 25.49 36.23
N ASP A 232 27.23 24.93 35.92
CA ASP A 232 26.12 24.85 36.90
C ASP A 232 26.37 23.80 38.00
N ALA A 233 27.22 22.83 37.73
CA ALA A 233 27.55 21.77 38.64
C ALA A 233 28.65 22.12 39.68
N GLN A 234 29.32 23.26 39.50
CA GLN A 234 30.41 23.67 40.42
C GLN A 234 29.90 23.91 41.82
N ARG A 235 30.72 23.53 42.84
CA ARG A 235 30.46 23.72 44.27
C ARG A 235 31.69 24.24 44.97
N THR A 236 31.50 25.27 45.76
CA THR A 236 32.63 25.89 46.56
C THR A 236 33.24 24.88 47.49
N GLY A 237 34.57 24.79 47.47
CA GLY A 237 35.34 23.86 48.30
C GLY A 237 35.43 22.43 47.77
N PHE A 238 34.91 22.15 46.59
CA PHE A 238 34.95 20.83 46.00
C PHE A 238 35.48 20.88 44.55
N ARG A 239 36.25 19.86 44.21
CA ARG A 239 36.61 19.57 42.81
C ARG A 239 35.55 18.69 42.20
N HIS A 240 34.97 19.13 41.09
CA HIS A 240 33.93 18.43 40.37
C HIS A 240 34.51 17.60 39.22
N TYR A 241 34.05 16.36 39.10
CA TYR A 241 34.30 15.45 37.98
C TYR A 241 32.97 15.12 37.33
N ALA A 242 32.71 15.77 36.17
CA ALA A 242 31.53 15.50 35.38
C ALA A 242 31.59 14.10 34.72
N PRO A 243 30.49 13.43 34.53
CA PRO A 243 30.44 12.24 33.69
C PRO A 243 30.79 12.60 32.25
N GLU A 244 31.29 11.60 31.51
CA GLU A 244 31.50 11.78 30.06
C GLU A 244 30.16 12.04 29.35
N ALA A 245 30.22 12.74 28.20
CA ALA A 245 29.07 12.93 27.37
C ALA A 245 28.52 11.55 26.92
N PHE A 246 27.20 11.41 26.96
CA PHE A 246 26.53 10.18 26.58
C PHE A 246 25.81 10.35 25.25
N THR A 247 26.10 9.48 24.28
CA THR A 247 25.48 9.50 22.96
C THR A 247 24.62 8.25 22.79
N PHE A 248 23.39 8.41 22.26
CA PHE A 248 22.48 7.32 21.97
C PHE A 248 21.64 7.60 20.72
N THR A 249 21.11 6.54 20.13
CA THR A 249 20.12 6.62 19.06
C THR A 249 18.79 6.04 19.56
N VAL A 250 17.69 6.74 19.29
CA VAL A 250 16.35 6.26 19.59
C VAL A 250 16.05 5.05 18.69
N GLY A 251 15.89 3.88 19.29
CA GLY A 251 15.65 2.61 18.61
C GLY A 251 14.17 2.24 18.55
N GLU A 252 13.80 1.30 17.67
CA GLU A 252 12.43 0.76 17.59
C GLU A 252 11.99 0.09 18.89
N LYS A 253 12.92 -0.52 19.63
CA LYS A 253 12.68 -1.11 20.96
C LYS A 253 12.23 -0.11 22.02
N ASP A 254 12.48 1.18 21.78
CA ASP A 254 12.24 2.27 22.73
C ASP A 254 10.88 2.95 22.51
N VAL A 255 10.12 2.52 21.51
CA VAL A 255 8.85 3.14 21.12
C VAL A 255 7.87 3.25 22.29
N ASN A 256 7.25 4.44 22.40
CA ASN A 256 6.23 4.79 23.39
C ASN A 256 6.65 4.65 24.87
N LYS A 257 7.93 4.67 25.16
CA LYS A 257 8.45 4.64 26.54
C LYS A 257 9.53 5.70 26.75
N VAL A 258 9.90 5.89 28.03
CA VAL A 258 11.03 6.74 28.43
C VAL A 258 12.28 5.87 28.49
N ILE A 259 13.31 6.25 27.75
CA ILE A 259 14.64 5.62 27.80
C ILE A 259 15.38 6.25 28.98
N GLY A 260 15.69 5.48 30.01
CA GLY A 260 16.39 5.96 31.21
C GLY A 260 17.90 5.80 31.09
N PHE A 261 18.63 6.85 31.45
CA PHE A 261 20.09 6.83 31.56
C PHE A 261 20.52 7.26 32.94
N ASN A 262 21.50 6.57 33.52
CA ASN A 262 22.08 6.91 34.83
C ASN A 262 23.46 7.54 34.63
N GLN A 263 23.66 8.71 35.18
CA GLN A 263 24.93 9.42 35.21
C GLN A 263 25.50 9.49 36.64
N THR A 264 26.78 9.75 36.77
CA THR A 264 27.40 9.90 38.11
C THR A 264 28.30 11.13 38.13
N SER A 265 27.92 12.11 38.90
CA SER A 265 28.72 13.31 39.17
C SER A 265 29.50 13.09 40.49
N THR A 266 30.82 13.25 40.46
CA THR A 266 31.70 13.02 41.63
C THR A 266 32.29 14.34 42.10
N TYR A 267 32.26 14.55 43.41
CA TYR A 267 32.86 15.72 44.06
C TYR A 267 33.87 15.26 45.09
N VAL A 268 35.06 15.88 45.07
CA VAL A 268 36.14 15.63 46.00
C VAL A 268 36.48 16.93 46.69
N PRO A 269 36.62 16.97 48.04
CA PRO A 269 37.01 18.16 48.78
C PRO A 269 38.33 18.77 48.32
#